data_3116093eca8839d7730cf6146f46384d
#
_entry.id   3116093eca8839d7730cf6146f46384d
#
_cell.length_a   1.000
_cell.length_b   1.000
_cell.length_c   1.000
_cell.angle_alpha   90.00
_cell.angle_beta   90.00
_cell.angle_gamma   90.00
#
_symmetry.space_group_name_H-M   'P 1'
#
loop_
_entity.id
_entity.type
_entity.pdbx_description
1 polymer ?
#
loop_
_entity_poly.entity_id
_entity_poly.type
_entity_poly.pdbx_seq_one_letter_code
_entity_poly.pdbx_strand_id
1 'polypeptide(L)'
;MESLILGISDDSMSGTFVMMHGMTGTSAKMEPLAKQLVPDGWDIFCPEAKIPHPTRGGFAWWLRSEDPTEPLGPNALLEVKNSVLDVISEIPDGPIIVGGFSQGAAIASAMLEYDIQSRIKGLVLLGTKTVRPEELRGILPFLKPRKVVWMHGSRDHLVPMEQGIEHIEIFEQADWEVTKLEHEKGHMVNLNQLNELKSTIQSMADS
;
A
#
# COMPACT_ATOMS: atom_id res chain seq x y z
N MET A 1 -35.88 31.78 26.56
CA MET A 1 -35.26 30.42 26.68
C MET A 1 -34.80 30.02 25.29
N GLU A 2 -33.55 30.35 24.96
CA GLU A 2 -32.92 29.95 23.71
C GLU A 2 -32.26 28.62 23.94
N SER A 3 -32.69 27.63 23.16
CA SER A 3 -32.13 26.29 23.15
C SER A 3 -30.86 26.33 22.33
N LEU A 4 -29.69 26.25 22.98
CA LEU A 4 -28.41 25.96 22.32
C LEU A 4 -28.45 24.54 21.76
N ILE A 5 -28.60 24.42 20.45
CA ILE A 5 -28.28 23.17 19.74
C ILE A 5 -26.77 23.14 19.66
N LEU A 6 -26.16 22.37 20.56
CA LEU A 6 -24.77 21.92 20.40
C LEU A 6 -24.71 21.07 19.14
N GLY A 7 -24.02 21.58 18.12
CA GLY A 7 -23.66 20.82 16.95
C GLY A 7 -22.84 19.60 17.41
N ILE A 8 -23.35 18.41 17.15
CA ILE A 8 -22.60 17.17 17.21
C ILE A 8 -21.54 17.31 16.11
N SER A 9 -20.30 17.53 16.50
CA SER A 9 -19.19 17.36 15.57
C SER A 9 -19.28 15.92 15.05
N ASP A 10 -19.40 15.79 13.75
CA ASP A 10 -19.24 14.52 13.06
C ASP A 10 -17.84 14.02 13.40
N ASP A 11 -17.77 13.08 14.31
CA ASP A 11 -16.54 12.41 14.73
C ASP A 11 -16.20 11.39 13.64
N SER A 12 -15.91 11.91 12.43
CA SER A 12 -15.32 11.09 11.36
C SER A 12 -14.01 10.55 11.94
N MET A 13 -13.97 9.25 12.18
CA MET A 13 -12.80 8.60 12.80
C MET A 13 -11.55 8.94 11.99
N SER A 14 -10.77 9.88 12.48
CA SER A 14 -9.47 10.20 11.92
C SER A 14 -8.58 8.95 11.98
N GLY A 15 -7.80 8.72 10.96
CA GLY A 15 -6.90 7.59 10.88
C GLY A 15 -5.55 8.00 10.32
N THR A 16 -4.69 7.03 10.07
CA THR A 16 -3.39 7.28 9.48
C THR A 16 -3.31 6.70 8.06
N PHE A 17 -3.00 7.56 7.10
CA PHE A 17 -2.68 7.17 5.73
C PHE A 17 -1.19 6.84 5.63
N VAL A 18 -0.90 5.55 5.53
CA VAL A 18 0.48 5.02 5.51
C VAL A 18 0.90 4.80 4.06
N MET A 19 1.95 5.52 3.60
CA MET A 19 2.45 5.39 2.24
C MET A 19 3.94 5.08 2.20
N MET A 20 4.28 3.90 1.67
CA MET A 20 5.63 3.36 1.61
C MET A 20 6.28 3.57 0.24
N HIS A 21 7.54 4.02 0.24
CA HIS A 21 8.31 4.26 -0.98
C HIS A 21 8.74 2.98 -1.70
N GLY A 22 9.07 3.08 -2.99
CA GLY A 22 9.68 1.98 -3.75
C GLY A 22 11.18 1.80 -3.44
N MET A 23 11.78 0.75 -3.99
CA MET A 23 13.24 0.53 -3.92
C MET A 23 13.99 1.77 -4.41
N THR A 24 15.08 2.15 -3.73
CA THR A 24 15.85 3.38 -3.94
C THR A 24 15.10 4.67 -3.58
N GLY A 25 13.92 4.56 -3.01
CA GLY A 25 13.12 5.67 -2.51
C GLY A 25 13.56 6.11 -1.11
N THR A 26 12.85 7.12 -0.61
CA THR A 26 12.93 7.63 0.76
C THR A 26 11.54 8.10 1.19
N SER A 27 11.32 8.21 2.50
CA SER A 27 10.14 8.85 3.09
C SER A 27 9.89 10.24 2.47
N ALA A 28 10.91 11.09 2.40
CA ALA A 28 10.81 12.44 1.85
C ALA A 28 10.38 12.46 0.35
N LYS A 29 10.74 11.45 -0.44
CA LYS A 29 10.29 11.33 -1.84
C LYS A 29 8.86 10.84 -1.97
N MET A 30 8.36 10.07 -0.99
CA MET A 30 6.97 9.56 -0.98
C MET A 30 5.97 10.62 -0.48
N GLU A 31 6.37 11.44 0.46
CA GLU A 31 5.51 12.41 1.14
C GLU A 31 4.73 13.36 0.19
N PRO A 32 5.28 13.89 -0.91
CA PRO A 32 4.53 14.72 -1.84
C PRO A 32 3.34 14.01 -2.51
N LEU A 33 3.47 12.72 -2.81
CA LEU A 33 2.38 11.91 -3.33
C LEU A 33 1.35 11.63 -2.24
N ALA A 34 1.79 11.25 -1.05
CA ALA A 34 0.92 11.00 0.08
C ALA A 34 0.06 12.22 0.42
N LYS A 35 0.64 13.44 0.41
CA LYS A 35 -0.09 14.71 0.61
C LYS A 35 -1.19 14.98 -0.42
N GLN A 36 -1.06 14.49 -1.63
CA GLN A 36 -2.08 14.64 -2.67
C GLN A 36 -3.22 13.61 -2.53
N LEU A 37 -2.95 12.48 -1.88
CA LEU A 37 -3.84 11.33 -1.81
C LEU A 37 -4.52 11.14 -0.46
N VAL A 38 -3.99 11.74 0.60
CA VAL A 38 -4.51 11.56 1.96
C VAL A 38 -6.01 11.90 2.03
N PRO A 39 -6.83 11.05 2.67
CA PRO A 39 -8.23 11.36 2.94
C PRO A 39 -8.38 12.60 3.83
N ASP A 40 -9.50 13.28 3.68
CA ASP A 40 -9.80 14.46 4.47
C ASP A 40 -9.86 14.10 5.96
N GLY A 41 -9.14 14.86 6.79
CA GLY A 41 -9.07 14.66 8.24
C GLY A 41 -8.15 13.52 8.70
N TRP A 42 -7.40 12.87 7.80
CA TRP A 42 -6.45 11.81 8.14
C TRP A 42 -5.02 12.34 8.23
N ASP A 43 -4.23 11.74 9.12
CA ASP A 43 -2.81 12.00 9.23
C ASP A 43 -2.01 11.22 8.18
N ILE A 44 -0.81 11.71 7.84
CA ILE A 44 0.11 11.03 6.92
C ILE A 44 1.25 10.42 7.69
N PHE A 45 1.58 9.17 7.37
CA PHE A 45 2.79 8.51 7.81
C PHE A 45 3.51 7.88 6.61
N CYS A 46 4.73 8.34 6.34
CA CYS A 46 5.59 7.77 5.31
C CYS A 46 6.82 7.14 5.98
N PRO A 47 6.79 5.85 6.33
CA PRO A 47 7.95 5.18 6.91
C PRO A 47 9.11 5.09 5.93
N GLU A 48 10.33 5.01 6.45
CA GLU A 48 11.53 4.80 5.66
C GLU A 48 12.06 3.39 5.86
N ALA A 49 12.36 2.70 4.75
CA ALA A 49 12.98 1.38 4.79
C ALA A 49 14.39 1.47 5.42
N LYS A 50 14.80 0.42 6.14
CA LYS A 50 16.06 0.47 6.92
C LYS A 50 17.28 -0.08 6.18
N ILE A 51 17.11 -0.67 4.99
CA ILE A 51 18.21 -1.28 4.23
C ILE A 51 18.72 -0.27 3.20
N PRO A 52 19.93 0.31 3.37
CA PRO A 52 20.52 1.18 2.34
C PRO A 52 20.69 0.43 1.02
N HIS A 53 20.28 1.03 -0.09
CA HIS A 53 20.51 0.39 -1.40
C HIS A 53 21.99 0.48 -1.77
N PRO A 54 22.65 -0.64 -2.11
CA PRO A 54 24.12 -0.71 -2.17
C PRO A 54 24.77 0.16 -3.25
N THR A 55 24.06 0.49 -4.34
CA THR A 55 24.67 1.15 -5.50
C THR A 55 23.93 2.40 -6.00
N ARG A 56 22.63 2.55 -5.72
CA ARG A 56 21.78 3.61 -6.32
C ARG A 56 21.38 4.70 -5.34
N GLY A 57 21.80 4.60 -4.07
CA GLY A 57 21.31 5.47 -3.00
C GLY A 57 19.86 5.20 -2.62
N GLY A 58 19.37 5.90 -1.58
CA GLY A 58 18.07 5.62 -0.97
C GLY A 58 18.03 4.24 -0.28
N PHE A 59 16.83 3.74 -0.04
CA PHE A 59 16.61 2.55 0.79
C PHE A 59 15.75 1.51 0.06
N ALA A 60 15.80 0.27 0.56
CA ALA A 60 15.03 -0.86 0.09
C ALA A 60 14.36 -1.57 1.27
N TRP A 61 13.18 -2.13 1.05
CA TRP A 61 12.49 -2.98 2.04
C TRP A 61 13.08 -4.39 2.08
N TRP A 62 13.66 -4.82 0.98
CA TRP A 62 14.50 -6.01 0.85
C TRP A 62 15.46 -5.84 -0.33
N LEU A 63 16.58 -6.53 -0.28
CA LEU A 63 17.49 -6.63 -1.43
C LEU A 63 17.05 -7.79 -2.34
N ARG A 64 17.08 -7.59 -3.63
CA ARG A 64 16.76 -8.61 -4.63
C ARG A 64 17.94 -8.83 -5.56
N SER A 65 17.95 -9.99 -6.26
CA SER A 65 18.84 -10.23 -7.39
C SER A 65 18.65 -9.20 -8.51
N GLU A 66 19.58 -9.12 -9.43
CA GLU A 66 19.47 -8.23 -10.60
C GLU A 66 18.30 -8.64 -11.52
N ASP A 67 17.96 -9.94 -11.54
CA ASP A 67 16.81 -10.43 -12.30
C ASP A 67 15.49 -10.26 -11.51
N PRO A 68 14.59 -9.38 -11.99
CA PRO A 68 13.31 -9.13 -11.33
C PRO A 68 12.31 -10.29 -11.44
N THR A 69 12.58 -11.28 -12.27
CA THR A 69 11.68 -12.44 -12.48
C THR A 69 11.97 -13.57 -11.51
N GLU A 70 13.17 -13.61 -10.91
CA GLU A 70 13.51 -14.63 -9.93
C GLU A 70 12.65 -14.55 -8.67
N PRO A 71 12.19 -15.69 -8.13
CA PRO A 71 11.55 -15.74 -6.82
C PRO A 71 12.49 -15.22 -5.73
N LEU A 72 11.92 -14.61 -4.69
CA LEU A 72 12.72 -14.16 -3.56
C LEU A 72 13.33 -15.36 -2.81
N GLY A 73 14.64 -15.31 -2.61
CA GLY A 73 15.32 -16.29 -1.76
C GLY A 73 15.01 -16.09 -0.26
N PRO A 74 15.41 -17.08 0.59
CA PRO A 74 15.08 -17.05 2.02
C PRO A 74 15.53 -15.77 2.76
N ASN A 75 16.68 -15.21 2.41
CA ASN A 75 17.19 -13.98 3.02
C ASN A 75 16.29 -12.77 2.68
N ALA A 76 15.92 -12.62 1.41
CA ALA A 76 15.04 -11.54 0.98
C ALA A 76 13.64 -11.68 1.61
N LEU A 77 13.11 -12.90 1.75
CA LEU A 77 11.85 -13.15 2.47
C LEU A 77 11.95 -12.80 3.96
N LEU A 78 13.09 -13.04 4.59
CA LEU A 78 13.34 -12.62 5.98
C LEU A 78 13.41 -11.08 6.09
N GLU A 79 14.06 -10.41 5.14
CA GLU A 79 14.09 -8.95 5.07
C GLU A 79 12.68 -8.36 4.87
N VAL A 80 11.85 -8.95 4.01
CA VAL A 80 10.42 -8.58 3.87
C VAL A 80 9.71 -8.67 5.21
N LYS A 81 9.83 -9.82 5.91
CA LYS A 81 9.22 -10.01 7.22
C LYS A 81 9.68 -8.95 8.22
N ASN A 82 10.97 -8.68 8.31
CA ASN A 82 11.53 -7.69 9.24
C ASN A 82 11.02 -6.28 8.89
N SER A 83 11.00 -5.92 7.61
CA SER A 83 10.49 -4.65 7.14
C SER A 83 9.00 -4.44 7.46
N VAL A 84 8.18 -5.49 7.34
CA VAL A 84 6.77 -5.44 7.76
C VAL A 84 6.66 -5.17 9.27
N LEU A 85 7.42 -5.89 10.09
CA LEU A 85 7.40 -5.72 11.55
C LEU A 85 7.91 -4.34 11.97
N ASP A 86 8.95 -3.83 11.32
CA ASP A 86 9.48 -2.49 11.56
C ASP A 86 8.40 -1.42 11.28
N VAL A 87 7.75 -1.49 10.11
CA VAL A 87 6.65 -0.55 9.77
C VAL A 87 5.51 -0.65 10.79
N ILE A 88 5.06 -1.86 11.13
CA ILE A 88 3.97 -2.07 12.10
C ILE A 88 4.31 -1.42 13.45
N SER A 89 5.57 -1.52 13.89
CA SER A 89 6.00 -0.97 15.18
C SER A 89 6.01 0.56 15.26
N GLU A 90 6.01 1.22 14.11
CA GLU A 90 6.09 2.69 13.99
C GLU A 90 4.73 3.34 13.66
N ILE A 91 3.72 2.56 13.23
CA ILE A 91 2.39 3.09 12.87
C ILE A 91 1.63 3.54 14.13
N PRO A 92 1.14 4.79 14.17
CA PRO A 92 0.29 5.28 15.26
C PRO A 92 -0.95 4.42 15.47
N ASP A 93 -1.54 4.47 16.67
CA ASP A 93 -2.79 3.76 16.97
C ASP A 93 -3.97 4.28 16.14
N GLY A 94 -5.02 3.47 15.98
CA GLY A 94 -6.23 3.83 15.25
C GLY A 94 -6.38 3.14 13.90
N PRO A 95 -7.40 3.48 13.11
CA PRO A 95 -7.62 2.93 11.77
C PRO A 95 -6.54 3.40 10.81
N ILE A 96 -6.20 2.55 9.83
CA ILE A 96 -5.19 2.86 8.81
C ILE A 96 -5.69 2.53 7.40
N ILE A 97 -5.27 3.34 6.43
CA ILE A 97 -5.23 2.97 5.02
C ILE A 97 -3.76 2.81 4.68
N VAL A 98 -3.38 1.65 4.18
CA VAL A 98 -1.98 1.33 3.95
C VAL A 98 -1.69 1.06 2.49
N GLY A 99 -0.59 1.58 2.00
CA GLY A 99 -0.19 1.39 0.62
C GLY A 99 1.22 1.85 0.32
N GLY A 100 1.50 1.98 -0.95
CA GLY A 100 2.81 2.43 -1.41
C GLY A 100 3.01 2.24 -2.90
N PHE A 101 4.26 2.40 -3.30
CA PHE A 101 4.71 2.20 -4.66
C PHE A 101 5.73 1.04 -4.72
N SER A 102 5.58 0.14 -5.70
CA SER A 102 6.53 -0.95 -5.98
C SER A 102 6.76 -1.82 -4.72
N GLN A 103 7.99 -1.90 -4.20
CA GLN A 103 8.30 -2.64 -2.97
C GLN A 103 7.43 -2.20 -1.79
N GLY A 104 7.19 -0.89 -1.61
CA GLY A 104 6.36 -0.40 -0.51
C GLY A 104 4.93 -0.91 -0.57
N ALA A 105 4.35 -1.03 -1.76
CA ALA A 105 3.02 -1.61 -1.93
C ALA A 105 3.00 -3.12 -1.67
N ALA A 106 4.08 -3.84 -1.98
CA ALA A 106 4.22 -5.25 -1.63
C ALA A 106 4.29 -5.47 -0.11
N ILE A 107 5.00 -4.58 0.62
CA ILE A 107 5.00 -4.57 2.09
C ILE A 107 3.58 -4.32 2.63
N ALA A 108 2.84 -3.35 2.07
CA ALA A 108 1.44 -3.08 2.46
C ALA A 108 0.56 -4.33 2.35
N SER A 109 0.68 -5.07 1.25
CA SER A 109 -0.03 -6.33 1.06
C SER A 109 0.38 -7.40 2.08
N ALA A 110 1.69 -7.53 2.37
CA ALA A 110 2.21 -8.51 3.33
C ALA A 110 1.79 -8.19 4.79
N MET A 111 1.42 -6.96 5.11
CA MET A 111 0.90 -6.58 6.45
C MET A 111 -0.41 -7.30 6.80
N LEU A 112 -1.15 -7.79 5.80
CA LEU A 112 -2.39 -8.57 6.03
C LEU A 112 -2.15 -9.89 6.78
N GLU A 113 -0.93 -10.40 6.79
CA GLU A 113 -0.55 -11.61 7.52
C GLU A 113 -0.41 -11.41 9.04
N TYR A 114 -0.55 -10.16 9.53
CA TYR A 114 -0.30 -9.77 10.93
C TYR A 114 -1.55 -9.16 11.56
N ASP A 115 -1.60 -9.10 12.88
CA ASP A 115 -2.73 -8.59 13.67
C ASP A 115 -3.14 -7.15 13.31
N ILE A 116 -2.21 -6.35 12.79
CA ILE A 116 -2.44 -5.00 12.28
C ILE A 116 -3.55 -4.97 11.21
N GLN A 117 -3.80 -6.09 10.51
CA GLN A 117 -4.84 -6.19 9.50
C GLN A 117 -6.22 -5.79 10.02
N SER A 118 -6.50 -5.99 11.31
CA SER A 118 -7.76 -5.60 11.94
C SER A 118 -8.03 -4.08 11.89
N ARG A 119 -6.99 -3.27 11.77
CA ARG A 119 -7.02 -1.81 11.69
C ARG A 119 -7.06 -1.28 10.25
N ILE A 120 -6.72 -2.11 9.26
CA ILE A 120 -6.64 -1.70 7.85
C ILE A 120 -8.06 -1.46 7.30
N LYS A 121 -8.33 -0.27 6.78
CA LYS A 121 -9.58 0.13 6.12
C LYS A 121 -9.55 -0.13 4.61
N GLY A 122 -8.38 -0.09 4.00
CA GLY A 122 -8.19 -0.33 2.58
C GLY A 122 -6.72 -0.36 2.19
N LEU A 123 -6.46 -0.77 0.94
CA LEU A 123 -5.10 -0.92 0.40
C LEU A 123 -4.90 -0.08 -0.86
N VAL A 124 -3.70 0.51 -0.98
CA VAL A 124 -3.26 1.29 -2.14
C VAL A 124 -2.03 0.62 -2.76
N LEU A 125 -2.22 -0.08 -3.88
CA LEU A 125 -1.22 -0.94 -4.52
C LEU A 125 -0.77 -0.35 -5.86
N LEU A 126 0.33 0.41 -5.87
CA LEU A 126 0.81 1.12 -7.05
C LEU A 126 2.06 0.45 -7.64
N GLY A 127 1.99 -0.01 -8.90
CA GLY A 127 3.10 -0.59 -9.66
C GLY A 127 3.76 -1.77 -8.94
N THR A 128 3.00 -2.74 -8.45
CA THR A 128 3.49 -3.78 -7.57
C THR A 128 3.02 -5.19 -7.94
N LYS A 129 3.67 -6.15 -7.34
CA LYS A 129 3.25 -7.57 -7.27
C LYS A 129 3.31 -8.05 -5.82
N THR A 130 2.62 -9.13 -5.51
CA THR A 130 2.85 -9.80 -4.22
C THR A 130 4.18 -10.54 -4.23
N VAL A 131 4.85 -10.58 -3.08
CA VAL A 131 6.07 -11.38 -2.86
C VAL A 131 5.78 -12.64 -2.04
N ARG A 132 4.54 -12.80 -1.60
CA ARG A 132 4.05 -13.91 -0.78
C ARG A 132 2.66 -14.36 -1.26
N PRO A 133 2.53 -14.86 -2.51
CA PRO A 133 1.23 -15.15 -3.10
C PRO A 133 0.49 -16.27 -2.37
N GLU A 134 1.17 -17.31 -1.91
CA GLU A 134 0.54 -18.43 -1.24
C GLU A 134 0.03 -18.05 0.15
N GLU A 135 0.79 -17.27 0.91
CA GLU A 135 0.37 -16.75 2.21
C GLU A 135 -0.84 -15.83 2.05
N LEU A 136 -0.82 -14.97 1.03
CA LEU A 136 -1.91 -14.06 0.75
C LEU A 136 -3.19 -14.84 0.37
N ARG A 137 -3.08 -15.84 -0.52
CA ARG A 137 -4.21 -16.75 -0.84
C ARG A 137 -4.73 -17.49 0.39
N GLY A 138 -3.82 -17.87 1.29
CA GLY A 138 -4.18 -18.60 2.51
C GLY A 138 -4.92 -17.77 3.54
N ILE A 139 -4.65 -16.46 3.63
CA ILE A 139 -5.21 -15.62 4.69
C ILE A 139 -6.46 -14.83 4.26
N LEU A 140 -6.51 -14.34 3.03
CA LEU A 140 -7.60 -13.45 2.57
C LEU A 140 -9.02 -14.02 2.79
N PRO A 141 -9.27 -15.32 2.58
CA PRO A 141 -10.61 -15.90 2.83
C PRO A 141 -11.09 -15.81 4.28
N PHE A 142 -10.19 -15.57 5.22
CA PHE A 142 -10.50 -15.44 6.65
C PHE A 142 -10.61 -13.98 7.11
N LEU A 143 -10.30 -13.03 6.24
CA LEU A 143 -10.36 -11.60 6.54
C LEU A 143 -11.70 -11.02 6.03
N LYS A 144 -12.19 -9.99 6.74
CA LYS A 144 -13.31 -9.21 6.22
C LYS A 144 -12.85 -8.50 4.93
N PRO A 145 -13.55 -8.69 3.78
CA PRO A 145 -13.23 -7.98 2.55
C PRO A 145 -13.27 -6.47 2.70
N ARG A 146 -12.35 -5.79 2.02
CA ARG A 146 -12.20 -4.33 2.02
C ARG A 146 -11.90 -3.84 0.62
N LYS A 147 -11.79 -2.52 0.47
CA LYS A 147 -11.45 -1.90 -0.81
C LYS A 147 -9.95 -1.94 -1.06
N VAL A 148 -9.59 -2.22 -2.30
CA VAL A 148 -8.23 -2.14 -2.83
C VAL A 148 -8.25 -1.23 -4.05
N VAL A 149 -7.38 -0.24 -4.12
CA VAL A 149 -7.08 0.44 -5.37
C VAL A 149 -5.73 -0.01 -5.88
N TRP A 150 -5.72 -0.45 -7.13
CA TRP A 150 -4.52 -0.89 -7.82
C TRP A 150 -4.28 -0.04 -9.05
N MET A 151 -3.04 0.43 -9.23
CA MET A 151 -2.61 1.17 -10.42
C MET A 151 -1.38 0.50 -11.01
N HIS A 152 -1.40 0.24 -12.34
CA HIS A 152 -0.29 -0.40 -13.03
C HIS A 152 -0.12 0.06 -14.47
N GLY A 153 1.13 0.14 -14.92
CA GLY A 153 1.47 0.50 -16.28
C GLY A 153 1.63 -0.73 -17.18
N SER A 154 0.92 -0.75 -18.33
CA SER A 154 1.02 -1.85 -19.28
C SER A 154 2.41 -2.01 -19.94
N ARG A 155 3.27 -0.98 -19.83
CA ARG A 155 4.67 -1.00 -20.30
C ARG A 155 5.67 -1.06 -19.13
N ASP A 156 5.25 -1.59 -17.99
CA ASP A 156 6.13 -1.77 -16.83
C ASP A 156 7.10 -2.94 -17.08
N HIS A 157 8.40 -2.62 -17.20
CA HIS A 157 9.47 -3.61 -17.42
C HIS A 157 10.13 -4.07 -16.11
N LEU A 158 9.81 -3.44 -14.97
CA LEU A 158 10.34 -3.81 -13.65
C LEU A 158 9.40 -4.75 -12.89
N VAL A 159 8.10 -4.54 -13.06
CA VAL A 159 7.04 -5.44 -12.57
C VAL A 159 6.11 -5.70 -13.75
N PRO A 160 6.27 -6.83 -14.45
CA PRO A 160 5.39 -7.16 -15.58
C PRO A 160 3.91 -7.13 -15.22
N MET A 161 3.08 -6.69 -16.16
CA MET A 161 1.63 -6.51 -15.97
C MET A 161 0.95 -7.79 -15.45
N GLU A 162 1.38 -8.94 -15.95
CA GLU A 162 0.87 -10.25 -15.58
C GLU A 162 1.04 -10.53 -14.08
N GLN A 163 2.19 -10.11 -13.50
CA GLN A 163 2.46 -10.28 -12.07
C GLN A 163 1.63 -9.30 -11.21
N GLY A 164 1.33 -8.11 -11.75
CA GLY A 164 0.41 -7.16 -11.11
C GLY A 164 -1.03 -7.67 -11.14
N ILE A 165 -1.46 -8.25 -12.27
CA ILE A 165 -2.79 -8.87 -12.41
C ILE A 165 -2.93 -10.06 -11.47
N GLU A 166 -1.96 -10.98 -11.43
CA GLU A 166 -1.96 -12.11 -10.49
C GLU A 166 -2.16 -11.64 -9.04
N HIS A 167 -1.51 -10.55 -8.66
CA HIS A 167 -1.63 -10.00 -7.31
C HIS A 167 -3.07 -9.57 -6.98
N ILE A 168 -3.73 -8.85 -7.89
CA ILE A 168 -5.10 -8.38 -7.62
C ILE A 168 -6.15 -9.47 -7.78
N GLU A 169 -5.94 -10.46 -8.64
CA GLU A 169 -6.82 -11.61 -8.77
C GLU A 169 -6.96 -12.39 -7.45
N ILE A 170 -5.89 -12.43 -6.64
CA ILE A 170 -5.95 -13.04 -5.30
C ILE A 170 -6.96 -12.31 -4.40
N PHE A 171 -7.03 -10.97 -4.48
CA PHE A 171 -8.00 -10.17 -3.74
C PHE A 171 -9.42 -10.35 -4.30
N GLU A 172 -9.59 -10.36 -5.61
CA GLU A 172 -10.89 -10.56 -6.26
C GLU A 172 -11.47 -11.94 -5.94
N GLN A 173 -10.64 -12.99 -5.92
CA GLN A 173 -11.04 -14.35 -5.54
C GLN A 173 -11.50 -14.48 -4.08
N ALA A 174 -11.12 -13.52 -3.25
CA ALA A 174 -11.53 -13.41 -1.84
C ALA A 174 -12.62 -12.35 -1.61
N ASP A 175 -13.35 -11.97 -2.67
CA ASP A 175 -14.46 -11.00 -2.67
C ASP A 175 -14.07 -9.58 -2.19
N TRP A 176 -12.79 -9.20 -2.31
CA TRP A 176 -12.37 -7.82 -2.04
C TRP A 176 -12.75 -6.91 -3.21
N GLU A 177 -13.19 -5.68 -2.90
CA GLU A 177 -13.55 -4.69 -3.91
C GLU A 177 -12.30 -4.05 -4.51
N VAL A 178 -11.94 -4.42 -5.76
CA VAL A 178 -10.75 -3.94 -6.44
C VAL A 178 -11.11 -2.88 -7.48
N THR A 179 -10.59 -1.65 -7.29
CA THR A 179 -10.59 -0.60 -8.31
C THR A 179 -9.29 -0.68 -9.12
N LYS A 180 -9.40 -0.90 -10.43
CA LYS A 180 -8.25 -1.05 -11.35
C LYS A 180 -8.02 0.24 -12.13
N LEU A 181 -6.81 0.81 -12.02
CA LEU A 181 -6.35 1.99 -12.75
C LEU A 181 -5.17 1.61 -13.64
N GLU A 182 -5.47 1.17 -14.86
CA GLU A 182 -4.45 0.81 -15.85
C GLU A 182 -4.00 2.05 -16.66
N HIS A 183 -2.77 2.05 -17.12
CA HIS A 183 -2.23 3.10 -17.99
C HIS A 183 -1.14 2.59 -18.93
N GLU A 184 -0.91 3.28 -20.03
CA GLU A 184 0.08 2.91 -21.07
C GLU A 184 1.52 3.32 -20.77
N LYS A 185 1.83 3.73 -19.52
CA LYS A 185 3.19 4.12 -19.10
C LYS A 185 3.96 2.91 -18.54
N GLY A 186 5.22 3.13 -18.18
CA GLY A 186 6.07 2.15 -17.50
C GLY A 186 5.87 2.15 -15.97
N HIS A 187 6.93 1.81 -15.24
CA HIS A 187 6.96 1.68 -13.78
C HIS A 187 6.87 3.04 -13.08
N MET A 188 5.66 3.58 -12.99
CA MET A 188 5.39 4.90 -12.39
C MET A 188 3.92 5.06 -11.97
N VAL A 189 3.66 6.06 -11.13
CA VAL A 189 2.30 6.52 -10.83
C VAL A 189 1.80 7.42 -11.95
N ASN A 190 0.60 7.15 -12.47
CA ASN A 190 0.00 7.97 -13.50
C ASN A 190 -0.78 9.16 -12.89
N LEU A 191 -0.15 10.31 -12.85
CA LEU A 191 -0.76 11.52 -12.27
C LEU A 191 -2.02 12.00 -13.00
N ASN A 192 -2.29 11.55 -14.22
CA ASN A 192 -3.54 11.87 -14.92
C ASN A 192 -4.76 11.19 -14.30
N GLN A 193 -4.56 10.11 -13.53
CA GLN A 193 -5.60 9.37 -12.80
C GLN A 193 -5.60 9.68 -11.30
N LEU A 194 -4.93 10.76 -10.88
CA LEU A 194 -4.77 11.12 -9.46
C LEU A 194 -6.12 11.39 -8.78
N ASN A 195 -7.06 12.03 -9.46
CA ASN A 195 -8.38 12.34 -8.91
C ASN A 195 -9.19 11.05 -8.64
N GLU A 196 -9.13 10.08 -9.55
CA GLU A 196 -9.79 8.80 -9.40
C GLU A 196 -9.16 7.99 -8.26
N LEU A 197 -7.83 7.97 -8.21
CA LEU A 197 -7.08 7.36 -7.12
C LEU A 197 -7.45 8.00 -5.76
N LYS A 198 -7.48 9.34 -5.67
CA LYS A 198 -7.85 10.04 -4.45
C LYS A 198 -9.30 9.76 -4.04
N SER A 199 -10.25 9.78 -4.97
CA SER A 199 -11.66 9.53 -4.65
C SER A 199 -11.89 8.10 -4.14
N THR A 200 -11.18 7.11 -4.70
CA THR A 200 -11.25 5.73 -4.22
C THR A 200 -10.66 5.61 -2.81
N ILE A 201 -9.52 6.26 -2.55
CA ILE A 201 -8.89 6.27 -1.20
C ILE A 201 -9.81 6.95 -0.19
N GLN A 202 -10.46 8.09 -0.54
CA GLN A 202 -11.44 8.75 0.33
C GLN A 202 -12.58 7.80 0.69
N SER A 203 -13.09 7.03 -0.27
CA SER A 203 -14.16 6.06 -0.01
C SER A 203 -13.77 4.90 0.93
N MET A 204 -12.47 4.65 1.12
CA MET A 204 -11.98 3.71 2.13
C MET A 204 -12.04 4.29 3.54
N ALA A 205 -11.80 5.60 3.66
CA ALA A 205 -11.88 6.31 4.94
C ALA A 205 -13.32 6.42 5.45
N ASP A 206 -14.28 6.51 4.52
CA ASP A 206 -15.71 6.67 4.81
C ASP A 206 -16.43 5.33 5.11
N SER A 207 -15.70 4.18 5.10
CA SER A 207 -16.27 2.83 5.22
C SER A 207 -16.16 2.19 6.60
#